data_207ad5068a03b391da4606f1ba0ff68d
#
_entry.id   207ad5068a03b391da4606f1ba0ff68d
#
_cell.length_a   1.000
_cell.length_b   1.000
_cell.length_c   1.000
_cell.angle_alpha   90.00
_cell.angle_beta   90.00
_cell.angle_gamma   90.00
#
_symmetry.space_group_name_H-M   'P 1'
#
loop_
_entity.id
_entity.type
_entity.pdbx_description
1 polymer ?
#
loop_
_entity_poly.entity_id
_entity_poly.type
_entity_poly.pdbx_seq_one_letter_code
_entity_poly.pdbx_strand_id
1 'polypeptide(L)'
;MKIFTARKITSVLCTCALAFSFASTALAANPFPIMDERASAQYWEKPEYDAVIMDTQQIAKYNQSVIAHKDSDLFDLDLLPKTYNREKIQLMIKTATQGYIDEELPEEYAGDKLLTKAQWQQALNNLNLNSVPDTKDAEYAICTDRADVKLMPVAGGWYSEPNDVNYNNLQGAILDPAQGVMILHRSLDNKFAFILMPDYMGWIELNKLAITDRNNWLTYADPQSFAVVQANKAYIGGSLYQMGATIPYTINTAKSNTADLSIPVRDKDGRLIITKEEYPLFDKAQNFDSPLHDGYLPYTRNNILRQAFRFQGDEYGWGGQNNSVDCSAYMQNIYKSMGITLPQDADDQEDVINCTSLQDMTIQQKLATIKTMQPGALIFCNGHVTMYLGQDKNDEPIIIHAVSSYGDETSGKLVGKYLRRISVTGMDFKFRSGKSFLDVIRNTGNVQ
;
A
#
# COMPACT_ATOMS: atom_id res chain seq x y z
N MET A 1 15.00 -6.59 -13.06
CA MET A 1 15.49 -7.83 -12.41
C MET A 1 16.87 -7.52 -11.82
N LYS A 2 16.89 -7.06 -10.57
CA LYS A 2 18.15 -6.77 -9.87
C LYS A 2 18.55 -8.01 -9.06
N ILE A 3 19.76 -8.51 -9.32
CA ILE A 3 20.39 -9.61 -8.59
C ILE A 3 21.08 -8.98 -7.37
N PHE A 4 20.70 -9.38 -6.17
CA PHE A 4 21.37 -8.96 -4.94
C PHE A 4 22.76 -9.59 -4.84
N THR A 5 23.81 -8.78 -4.94
CA THR A 5 25.18 -9.17 -4.59
C THR A 5 25.59 -8.54 -3.27
N ALA A 6 25.84 -9.36 -2.27
CA ALA A 6 26.37 -8.94 -0.97
C ALA A 6 27.80 -8.36 -1.15
N ARG A 7 28.01 -7.11 -0.80
CA ARG A 7 29.35 -6.51 -0.68
C ARG A 7 29.81 -6.51 0.76
N LYS A 8 30.91 -7.23 1.02
CA LYS A 8 31.69 -7.14 2.26
C LYS A 8 32.33 -5.76 2.38
N ILE A 9 32.10 -5.07 3.49
CA ILE A 9 32.75 -3.80 3.81
C ILE A 9 33.93 -4.08 4.71
N THR A 10 35.12 -3.73 4.25
CA THR A 10 36.36 -3.73 5.01
C THR A 10 36.54 -2.34 5.63
N SER A 11 36.63 -2.28 6.95
CA SER A 11 36.86 -1.05 7.70
C SER A 11 38.32 -0.58 7.58
N VAL A 12 38.50 0.70 7.25
CA VAL A 12 39.78 1.41 7.47
C VAL A 12 39.52 2.56 8.45
N LEU A 13 40.10 2.47 9.62
CA LEU A 13 40.20 3.56 10.59
C LEU A 13 41.20 4.61 10.08
N CYS A 14 40.79 5.87 10.05
CA CYS A 14 41.70 7.01 10.04
C CYS A 14 41.20 8.04 11.06
N THR A 15 41.96 8.23 12.14
CA THR A 15 41.77 9.19 13.20
C THR A 15 42.38 10.54 12.80
N CYS A 16 41.58 11.61 12.77
CA CYS A 16 42.05 12.98 12.91
C CYS A 16 41.05 13.77 13.78
N ALA A 17 41.45 14.09 15.00
CA ALA A 17 40.71 14.94 15.90
C ALA A 17 40.93 16.41 15.56
N LEU A 18 39.87 17.13 15.27
CA LEU A 18 39.79 18.58 15.38
C LEU A 18 38.49 18.92 16.11
N ALA A 19 38.62 19.32 17.36
CA ALA A 19 37.53 19.76 18.21
C ALA A 19 37.03 21.14 17.78
N PHE A 20 35.89 21.17 17.08
CA PHE A 20 35.05 22.36 17.03
C PHE A 20 33.85 22.12 17.93
N SER A 21 33.82 22.82 19.08
CA SER A 21 32.66 22.88 19.95
C SER A 21 31.57 23.73 19.27
N PHE A 22 30.71 23.08 18.50
CA PHE A 22 29.42 23.66 18.15
C PHE A 22 28.45 23.33 19.29
N ALA A 23 27.89 24.37 19.89
CA ALA A 23 26.74 24.22 20.77
C ALA A 23 25.60 23.63 19.92
N SER A 24 25.38 22.31 19.99
CA SER A 24 24.18 21.68 19.49
C SER A 24 23.06 22.20 20.40
N THR A 25 22.21 23.08 19.89
CA THR A 25 20.87 23.24 20.44
C THR A 25 20.23 21.86 20.33
N ALA A 26 20.18 21.14 21.46
CA ALA A 26 19.43 19.90 21.50
C ALA A 26 17.99 20.25 21.13
N LEU A 27 17.54 19.76 19.99
CA LEU A 27 16.12 19.75 19.63
C LEU A 27 15.38 19.15 20.82
N ALA A 28 14.39 19.86 21.36
CA ALA A 28 13.55 19.30 22.40
C ALA A 28 12.89 18.03 21.82
N ALA A 29 13.23 16.89 22.41
CA ALA A 29 12.72 15.61 21.89
C ALA A 29 11.19 15.65 21.87
N ASN A 30 10.61 15.43 20.71
CA ASN A 30 9.15 15.31 20.57
C ASN A 30 8.67 14.06 21.33
N PRO A 31 7.48 14.10 21.95
CA PRO A 31 6.87 12.89 22.48
C PRO A 31 6.66 11.87 21.35
N PHE A 32 6.81 10.59 21.66
CA PHE A 32 6.64 9.52 20.69
C PHE A 32 5.57 8.53 21.17
N PRO A 33 4.41 8.41 20.49
CA PRO A 33 3.90 9.29 19.42
C PRO A 33 3.44 10.67 19.94
N ILE A 34 3.25 11.63 19.03
CA ILE A 34 2.66 12.93 19.34
C ILE A 34 1.15 12.75 19.56
N MET A 35 0.63 13.27 20.69
CA MET A 35 -0.78 13.09 21.09
C MET A 35 -1.48 14.42 21.44
N ASP A 36 -0.88 15.56 21.09
CA ASP A 36 -1.46 16.90 21.29
C ASP A 36 -2.23 17.38 20.03
N GLU A 37 -2.49 18.68 19.93
CA GLU A 37 -3.21 19.29 18.81
C GLU A 37 -2.64 18.96 17.42
N ARG A 38 -1.33 18.68 17.34
CA ARG A 38 -0.65 18.26 16.09
C ARG A 38 -1.13 16.90 15.57
N ALA A 39 -1.77 16.12 16.42
CA ALA A 39 -2.38 14.83 16.08
C ALA A 39 -3.79 14.98 15.50
N SER A 40 -4.09 16.11 14.84
CA SER A 40 -5.37 16.31 14.15
C SER A 40 -5.17 17.00 12.79
N ALA A 41 -6.00 16.69 11.80
CA ALA A 41 -5.94 17.32 10.47
C ALA A 41 -6.11 18.84 10.55
N GLN A 42 -7.01 19.30 11.40
CA GLN A 42 -7.35 20.72 11.56
C GLN A 42 -6.15 21.59 11.95
N TYR A 43 -5.17 21.04 12.64
CA TYR A 43 -3.94 21.77 12.99
C TYR A 43 -3.11 22.12 11.74
N TRP A 44 -3.16 21.30 10.73
CA TRP A 44 -2.34 21.39 9.51
C TRP A 44 -3.07 22.02 8.33
N GLU A 45 -4.41 22.04 8.35
CA GLU A 45 -5.22 22.59 7.27
C GLU A 45 -5.06 24.11 7.16
N LYS A 46 -5.01 24.60 5.91
CA LYS A 46 -4.94 26.03 5.60
C LYS A 46 -5.83 26.35 4.40
N PRO A 47 -6.47 27.54 4.33
CA PRO A 47 -7.31 27.92 3.19
C PRO A 47 -6.59 27.82 1.84
N GLU A 48 -5.31 28.20 1.77
CA GLU A 48 -4.50 28.12 0.55
C GLU A 48 -4.21 26.67 0.09
N TYR A 49 -4.42 25.69 0.94
CA TYR A 49 -4.23 24.26 0.65
C TYR A 49 -5.44 23.60 -0.04
N ASP A 50 -6.51 24.35 -0.30
CA ASP A 50 -7.64 23.90 -1.11
C ASP A 50 -7.40 24.07 -2.62
N ALA A 51 -6.30 24.74 -3.01
CA ALA A 51 -5.90 24.81 -4.41
C ALA A 51 -5.61 23.43 -4.99
N VAL A 52 -6.21 23.14 -6.16
CA VAL A 52 -5.99 21.88 -6.89
C VAL A 52 -4.53 21.81 -7.36
N ILE A 53 -3.85 20.72 -7.01
CA ILE A 53 -2.43 20.47 -7.37
C ILE A 53 -2.35 19.96 -8.81
N MET A 54 -3.16 18.96 -9.14
CA MET A 54 -3.32 18.42 -10.49
C MET A 54 -4.80 18.23 -10.79
N ASP A 55 -5.23 18.65 -11.97
CA ASP A 55 -6.57 18.32 -12.46
C ASP A 55 -6.65 16.87 -12.97
N THR A 56 -7.86 16.43 -13.34
CA THR A 56 -8.10 15.04 -13.77
C THR A 56 -7.25 14.64 -14.98
N GLN A 57 -6.98 15.55 -15.92
CA GLN A 57 -6.16 15.24 -17.09
C GLN A 57 -4.67 15.14 -16.71
N GLN A 58 -4.21 15.97 -15.81
CA GLN A 58 -2.84 15.93 -15.28
C GLN A 58 -2.62 14.65 -14.46
N ILE A 59 -3.60 14.23 -13.64
CA ILE A 59 -3.57 12.96 -12.90
C ILE A 59 -3.51 11.77 -13.86
N ALA A 60 -4.34 11.75 -14.91
CA ALA A 60 -4.31 10.68 -15.91
C ALA A 60 -2.93 10.58 -16.59
N LYS A 61 -2.33 11.72 -16.96
CA LYS A 61 -0.99 11.75 -17.54
C LYS A 61 0.10 11.31 -16.54
N TYR A 62 0.00 11.71 -15.29
CA TYR A 62 0.88 11.27 -14.22
C TYR A 62 0.81 9.75 -14.07
N ASN A 63 -0.40 9.18 -13.93
CA ASN A 63 -0.59 7.74 -13.80
C ASN A 63 -0.01 6.96 -14.98
N GLN A 64 -0.20 7.45 -16.22
CA GLN A 64 0.42 6.84 -17.41
C GLN A 64 1.95 6.84 -17.32
N SER A 65 2.56 7.94 -16.82
CA SER A 65 4.01 8.01 -16.67
C SER A 65 4.54 7.06 -15.61
N VAL A 66 3.80 6.90 -14.50
CA VAL A 66 4.14 5.99 -13.40
C VAL A 66 4.01 4.53 -13.85
N ILE A 67 2.92 4.16 -14.55
CA ILE A 67 2.72 2.81 -15.11
C ILE A 67 3.80 2.47 -16.15
N ALA A 68 4.21 3.45 -16.97
CA ALA A 68 5.25 3.27 -17.99
C ALA A 68 6.68 3.27 -17.42
N HIS A 69 6.87 3.57 -16.14
CA HIS A 69 8.20 3.61 -15.53
C HIS A 69 8.79 2.20 -15.49
N LYS A 70 10.07 2.06 -15.85
CA LYS A 70 10.75 0.76 -16.00
C LYS A 70 10.87 -0.06 -14.69
N ASP A 71 10.84 0.62 -13.55
CA ASP A 71 10.94 0.05 -12.21
C ASP A 71 9.56 0.02 -11.52
N SER A 72 8.47 0.21 -12.28
CA SER A 72 7.10 0.12 -11.78
C SER A 72 6.55 -1.29 -12.00
N ASP A 73 5.98 -1.87 -10.97
CA ASP A 73 5.22 -3.13 -11.03
C ASP A 73 3.71 -2.89 -11.21
N LEU A 74 3.36 -1.75 -11.84
CA LEU A 74 1.98 -1.38 -12.16
C LEU A 74 1.53 -1.90 -13.52
N PHE A 75 0.25 -2.23 -13.61
CA PHE A 75 -0.37 -2.78 -14.82
C PHE A 75 -1.59 -1.97 -15.24
N ASP A 76 -1.61 -1.49 -16.48
CA ASP A 76 -2.85 -1.11 -17.13
C ASP A 76 -3.50 -2.39 -17.68
N LEU A 77 -4.38 -3.01 -16.89
CA LEU A 77 -4.95 -4.31 -17.20
C LEU A 77 -5.74 -4.32 -18.52
N ASP A 78 -6.30 -3.19 -18.95
CA ASP A 78 -7.05 -3.11 -20.21
C ASP A 78 -6.13 -3.16 -21.45
N LEU A 79 -4.90 -2.68 -21.28
CA LEU A 79 -3.88 -2.70 -22.33
C LEU A 79 -3.04 -3.99 -22.36
N LEU A 80 -3.17 -4.85 -21.35
CA LEU A 80 -2.43 -6.10 -21.30
C LEU A 80 -2.90 -7.09 -22.38
N PRO A 81 -2.01 -8.01 -22.82
CA PRO A 81 -2.38 -9.10 -23.72
C PRO A 81 -3.54 -9.93 -23.17
N LYS A 82 -4.45 -10.34 -24.05
CA LYS A 82 -5.54 -11.28 -23.70
C LYS A 82 -5.07 -12.72 -23.61
N THR A 83 -3.98 -13.05 -24.30
CA THR A 83 -3.42 -14.40 -24.38
C THR A 83 -1.96 -14.38 -23.98
N TYR A 84 -1.56 -15.34 -23.17
CA TYR A 84 -0.20 -15.51 -22.64
C TYR A 84 0.36 -16.86 -23.03
N ASN A 85 1.67 -16.94 -23.30
CA ASN A 85 2.36 -18.20 -23.45
C ASN A 85 2.78 -18.77 -22.10
N ARG A 86 3.14 -20.10 -22.09
CA ARG A 86 3.57 -20.85 -20.91
C ARG A 86 4.72 -20.17 -20.20
N GLU A 87 5.76 -19.81 -20.94
CA GLU A 87 7.00 -19.28 -20.39
C GLU A 87 6.76 -17.95 -19.65
N LYS A 88 5.89 -17.10 -20.21
CA LYS A 88 5.53 -15.83 -19.58
C LYS A 88 4.78 -16.03 -18.27
N ILE A 89 3.78 -16.93 -18.24
CA ILE A 89 3.00 -17.24 -17.02
C ILE A 89 3.93 -17.84 -15.96
N GLN A 90 4.77 -18.82 -16.33
CA GLN A 90 5.71 -19.43 -15.39
C GLN A 90 6.71 -18.41 -14.84
N LEU A 91 7.21 -17.51 -15.68
CA LEU A 91 8.09 -16.41 -15.24
C LEU A 91 7.39 -15.50 -14.24
N MET A 92 6.15 -15.08 -14.52
CA MET A 92 5.38 -14.22 -13.62
C MET A 92 5.13 -14.90 -12.27
N ILE A 93 4.74 -16.17 -12.28
CA ILE A 93 4.57 -16.95 -11.04
C ILE A 93 5.88 -17.02 -10.26
N LYS A 94 7.01 -17.34 -10.91
CA LYS A 94 8.33 -17.38 -10.27
C LYS A 94 8.73 -16.02 -9.69
N THR A 95 8.51 -14.94 -10.43
CA THR A 95 8.78 -13.58 -9.92
C THR A 95 7.94 -13.27 -8.69
N ALA A 96 6.64 -13.59 -8.70
CA ALA A 96 5.73 -13.33 -7.60
C ALA A 96 6.07 -14.13 -6.32
N THR A 97 6.79 -15.26 -6.42
CA THR A 97 7.25 -16.01 -5.24
C THR A 97 8.39 -15.32 -4.49
N GLN A 98 8.99 -14.27 -5.02
CA GLN A 98 10.08 -13.49 -4.41
C GLN A 98 11.24 -14.36 -3.90
N GLY A 99 11.57 -15.43 -4.62
CA GLY A 99 12.68 -16.33 -4.31
C GLY A 99 12.28 -17.60 -3.58
N TYR A 100 11.10 -17.72 -2.99
CA TYR A 100 10.66 -18.93 -2.29
C TYR A 100 10.83 -20.20 -3.14
N ILE A 101 10.62 -20.15 -4.44
CA ILE A 101 10.74 -21.30 -5.33
C ILE A 101 12.18 -21.84 -5.44
N ASP A 102 13.17 -21.00 -5.21
CA ASP A 102 14.59 -21.29 -5.36
C ASP A 102 15.25 -21.64 -4.00
N GLU A 103 14.53 -21.58 -2.89
CA GLU A 103 14.99 -21.91 -1.56
C GLU A 103 14.89 -23.42 -1.30
N GLU A 104 15.70 -23.94 -0.35
CA GLU A 104 15.56 -25.32 0.10
C GLU A 104 14.35 -25.40 1.02
N LEU A 105 14.47 -25.20 2.30
CA LEU A 105 13.36 -25.19 3.27
C LEU A 105 13.51 -23.93 4.12
N PRO A 106 12.59 -22.96 4.06
CA PRO A 106 12.71 -21.78 4.89
C PRO A 106 12.52 -22.11 6.37
N GLU A 107 13.29 -21.46 7.22
CA GLU A 107 13.17 -21.56 8.68
C GLU A 107 12.00 -20.66 9.15
N GLU A 108 10.78 -21.10 8.86
CA GLU A 108 9.53 -20.37 9.13
C GLU A 108 8.54 -21.25 9.89
N TYR A 109 7.56 -20.61 10.51
CA TYR A 109 6.54 -21.25 11.33
C TYR A 109 5.16 -21.15 10.70
N ALA A 110 4.42 -22.25 10.74
CA ALA A 110 2.97 -22.30 10.52
C ALA A 110 2.28 -22.47 11.89
N GLY A 111 1.84 -21.37 12.48
CA GLY A 111 1.40 -21.33 13.88
C GLY A 111 2.56 -21.47 14.86
N ASP A 112 2.53 -22.50 15.71
CA ASP A 112 3.56 -22.79 16.71
C ASP A 112 4.68 -23.74 16.21
N LYS A 113 4.57 -24.26 14.98
CA LYS A 113 5.44 -25.32 14.47
C LYS A 113 6.24 -24.85 13.27
N LEU A 114 7.53 -25.20 13.27
CA LEU A 114 8.37 -25.03 12.08
C LEU A 114 7.78 -25.79 10.89
N LEU A 115 7.93 -25.19 9.72
CA LEU A 115 7.56 -25.82 8.46
C LEU A 115 8.32 -27.14 8.29
N THR A 116 7.58 -28.17 7.96
CA THR A 116 8.17 -29.46 7.57
C THR A 116 8.50 -29.47 6.08
N LYS A 117 9.48 -30.27 5.70
CA LYS A 117 9.81 -30.49 4.29
C LYS A 117 8.60 -30.96 3.47
N ALA A 118 7.68 -31.71 4.07
CA ALA A 118 6.47 -32.19 3.40
C ALA A 118 5.50 -31.02 3.10
N GLN A 119 5.29 -30.11 4.04
CA GLN A 119 4.46 -28.90 3.84
C GLN A 119 5.06 -27.97 2.79
N TRP A 120 6.38 -27.77 2.85
CA TRP A 120 7.12 -27.00 1.86
C TRP A 120 6.97 -27.59 0.45
N GLN A 121 7.22 -28.89 0.29
CA GLN A 121 7.06 -29.56 -0.99
C GLN A 121 5.62 -29.53 -1.50
N GLN A 122 4.64 -29.60 -0.60
CA GLN A 122 3.22 -29.45 -0.96
C GLN A 122 2.92 -28.05 -1.50
N ALA A 123 3.46 -27.00 -0.88
CA ALA A 123 3.30 -25.63 -1.34
C ALA A 123 3.91 -25.40 -2.72
N LEU A 124 5.13 -25.91 -2.95
CA LEU A 124 5.78 -25.88 -4.27
C LEU A 124 4.97 -26.62 -5.35
N ASN A 125 4.48 -27.83 -5.02
CA ASN A 125 3.64 -28.59 -5.95
C ASN A 125 2.33 -27.86 -6.25
N ASN A 126 1.79 -27.12 -5.27
CA ASN A 126 0.55 -26.38 -5.43
C ASN A 126 0.66 -25.18 -6.39
N LEU A 127 1.87 -24.70 -6.70
CA LEU A 127 2.12 -23.75 -7.80
C LEU A 127 1.67 -24.29 -9.16
N ASN A 128 1.62 -25.63 -9.32
CA ASN A 128 1.10 -26.33 -10.50
C ASN A 128 1.75 -25.91 -11.83
N LEU A 129 3.02 -25.52 -11.82
CA LEU A 129 3.74 -24.96 -12.97
C LEU A 129 3.73 -25.85 -14.22
N ASN A 130 3.74 -27.18 -14.02
CA ASN A 130 3.77 -28.13 -15.11
C ASN A 130 2.44 -28.23 -15.89
N SER A 131 1.33 -27.76 -15.32
CA SER A 131 0.02 -27.75 -15.96
C SER A 131 -0.29 -26.46 -16.72
N VAL A 132 0.61 -25.49 -16.73
CA VAL A 132 0.46 -24.28 -17.52
C VAL A 132 0.43 -24.68 -19.01
N PRO A 133 -0.67 -24.38 -19.78
CA PRO A 133 -0.76 -24.75 -21.19
C PRO A 133 0.18 -23.91 -22.04
N ASP A 134 0.48 -24.36 -23.27
CA ASP A 134 1.36 -23.62 -24.20
C ASP A 134 0.87 -22.20 -24.45
N THR A 135 -0.46 -22.04 -24.52
CA THR A 135 -1.13 -20.75 -24.58
C THR A 135 -2.36 -20.74 -23.67
N LYS A 136 -2.61 -19.62 -23.01
CA LYS A 136 -3.73 -19.42 -22.08
C LYS A 136 -4.34 -18.05 -22.31
N ASP A 137 -5.65 -18.02 -22.56
CA ASP A 137 -6.42 -16.78 -22.49
C ASP A 137 -6.64 -16.41 -21.03
N ALA A 138 -6.44 -15.13 -20.69
CA ALA A 138 -6.74 -14.61 -19.38
C ALA A 138 -8.25 -14.69 -19.10
N GLU A 139 -8.61 -15.15 -17.90
CA GLU A 139 -10.00 -15.10 -17.44
C GLU A 139 -10.21 -13.78 -16.68
N TYR A 140 -11.34 -13.13 -16.91
CA TYR A 140 -11.70 -11.90 -16.19
C TYR A 140 -12.50 -12.23 -14.94
N ALA A 141 -12.20 -11.58 -13.83
CA ALA A 141 -12.92 -11.77 -12.59
C ALA A 141 -13.01 -10.46 -11.78
N ILE A 142 -14.03 -10.40 -10.92
CA ILE A 142 -14.23 -9.30 -9.97
C ILE A 142 -14.07 -9.87 -8.56
N CYS A 143 -13.34 -9.16 -7.71
CA CYS A 143 -13.27 -9.46 -6.28
C CYS A 143 -14.62 -9.18 -5.62
N THR A 144 -15.12 -10.15 -4.85
CA THR A 144 -16.44 -10.05 -4.19
C THR A 144 -16.36 -9.84 -2.69
N ASP A 145 -15.18 -10.05 -2.12
CA ASP A 145 -14.93 -9.82 -0.70
C ASP A 145 -13.42 -9.55 -0.50
N ARG A 146 -13.07 -8.69 0.44
CA ARG A 146 -11.68 -8.31 0.71
C ARG A 146 -10.81 -9.55 0.93
N ALA A 147 -9.68 -9.61 0.24
CA ALA A 147 -8.88 -10.83 0.20
C ALA A 147 -7.37 -10.58 0.16
N ASP A 148 -6.63 -11.48 0.80
CA ASP A 148 -5.18 -11.52 0.75
C ASP A 148 -4.68 -11.95 -0.63
N VAL A 149 -3.70 -11.24 -1.16
CA VAL A 149 -2.91 -11.64 -2.32
C VAL A 149 -1.52 -12.07 -1.82
N LYS A 150 -1.18 -13.33 -2.04
CA LYS A 150 -0.03 -13.99 -1.42
C LYS A 150 1.04 -14.37 -2.41
N LEU A 151 2.26 -14.54 -1.92
CA LEU A 151 3.40 -15.02 -2.70
C LEU A 151 3.24 -16.48 -3.13
N MET A 152 2.57 -17.31 -2.31
CA MET A 152 2.39 -18.74 -2.51
C MET A 152 0.92 -19.15 -2.33
N PRO A 153 0.41 -20.19 -3.07
CA PRO A 153 -0.95 -20.69 -2.96
C PRO A 153 -1.12 -21.57 -1.72
N VAL A 154 -1.05 -20.95 -0.55
CA VAL A 154 -1.09 -21.64 0.76
C VAL A 154 -2.21 -21.03 1.61
N ALA A 155 -3.01 -21.92 2.22
CA ALA A 155 -3.94 -21.50 3.25
C ALA A 155 -3.18 -21.10 4.54
N GLY A 156 -3.61 -20.06 5.20
CA GLY A 156 -2.91 -19.50 6.37
C GLY A 156 -1.68 -18.67 6.01
N GLY A 157 -0.77 -18.52 6.96
CA GLY A 157 0.44 -17.72 6.83
C GLY A 157 1.68 -18.47 7.30
N TRP A 158 2.84 -17.98 6.88
CA TRP A 158 4.15 -18.39 7.37
C TRP A 158 4.83 -17.20 8.05
N TYR A 159 5.53 -17.46 9.14
CA TYR A 159 6.02 -16.43 10.05
C TYR A 159 7.46 -16.72 10.47
N SER A 160 8.23 -15.67 10.73
CA SER A 160 9.61 -15.79 11.20
C SER A 160 9.70 -16.25 12.67
N GLU A 161 8.61 -16.12 13.44
CA GLU A 161 8.56 -16.53 14.85
C GLU A 161 7.30 -17.36 15.13
N PRO A 162 7.35 -18.30 16.10
CA PRO A 162 6.20 -19.12 16.45
C PRO A 162 5.07 -18.24 17.03
N ASN A 163 3.83 -18.55 16.65
CA ASN A 163 2.62 -17.84 17.08
C ASN A 163 2.58 -16.35 16.72
N ASP A 164 3.43 -15.86 15.83
CA ASP A 164 3.24 -14.54 15.26
C ASP A 164 1.95 -14.55 14.40
N VAL A 165 1.18 -13.48 14.47
CA VAL A 165 -0.05 -13.28 13.71
C VAL A 165 -0.03 -11.95 12.93
N ASN A 166 1.06 -11.18 13.03
CA ASN A 166 1.14 -9.82 12.53
C ASN A 166 1.99 -9.68 11.27
N TYR A 167 2.98 -10.57 11.09
CA TYR A 167 3.95 -10.46 9.98
C TYR A 167 3.99 -11.78 9.20
N ASN A 168 2.92 -12.01 8.40
CA ASN A 168 2.87 -13.15 7.51
C ASN A 168 3.84 -12.92 6.33
N ASN A 169 4.90 -13.69 6.25
CA ASN A 169 5.91 -13.59 5.21
C ASN A 169 5.37 -13.89 3.80
N LEU A 170 4.21 -14.57 3.70
CA LEU A 170 3.54 -14.81 2.41
C LEU A 170 2.63 -13.67 1.98
N GLN A 171 2.40 -12.66 2.82
CA GLN A 171 1.49 -11.57 2.52
C GLN A 171 2.16 -10.56 1.58
N GLY A 172 1.58 -10.35 0.39
CA GLY A 172 2.05 -9.38 -0.58
C GLY A 172 1.17 -8.12 -0.62
N ALA A 173 -0.11 -8.31 -0.86
CA ALA A 173 -1.06 -7.21 -1.01
C ALA A 173 -2.47 -7.60 -0.57
N ILE A 174 -3.38 -6.65 -0.65
CA ILE A 174 -4.83 -6.88 -0.48
C ILE A 174 -5.56 -6.47 -1.75
N LEU A 175 -6.57 -7.27 -2.10
CA LEU A 175 -7.55 -6.93 -3.13
C LEU A 175 -8.87 -6.54 -2.47
N ASP A 176 -9.35 -5.32 -2.73
CA ASP A 176 -10.65 -4.87 -2.24
C ASP A 176 -11.80 -5.43 -3.11
N PRO A 177 -13.03 -5.54 -2.55
CA PRO A 177 -14.20 -5.87 -3.34
C PRO A 177 -14.40 -4.87 -4.48
N ALA A 178 -15.11 -5.28 -5.53
CA ALA A 178 -15.34 -4.51 -6.74
C ALA A 178 -14.08 -4.17 -7.57
N GLN A 179 -12.91 -4.68 -7.24
CA GLN A 179 -11.73 -4.58 -8.10
C GLN A 179 -11.72 -5.68 -9.17
N GLY A 180 -11.43 -5.29 -10.41
CA GLY A 180 -11.26 -6.19 -11.54
C GLY A 180 -9.85 -6.77 -11.59
N VAL A 181 -9.74 -8.08 -11.87
CA VAL A 181 -8.47 -8.79 -12.01
C VAL A 181 -8.47 -9.70 -13.23
N MET A 182 -7.26 -10.12 -13.66
CA MET A 182 -7.07 -11.14 -14.68
C MET A 182 -6.50 -12.40 -14.05
N ILE A 183 -7.15 -13.56 -14.23
CA ILE A 183 -6.69 -14.87 -13.79
C ILE A 183 -5.85 -15.50 -14.91
N LEU A 184 -4.60 -15.84 -14.61
CA LEU A 184 -3.69 -16.48 -15.55
C LEU A 184 -3.49 -17.97 -15.28
N HIS A 185 -3.59 -18.40 -14.01
CA HIS A 185 -3.34 -19.79 -13.63
C HIS A 185 -4.14 -20.19 -12.40
N ARG A 186 -4.20 -21.49 -12.10
CA ARG A 186 -4.85 -22.02 -10.90
C ARG A 186 -3.93 -23.02 -10.19
N SER A 187 -3.99 -23.03 -8.87
CA SER A 187 -3.27 -23.99 -8.05
C SER A 187 -3.69 -25.43 -8.33
N LEU A 188 -2.84 -26.40 -7.96
CA LEU A 188 -3.10 -27.82 -8.16
C LEU A 188 -4.38 -28.28 -7.45
N ASP A 189 -4.64 -27.77 -6.25
CA ASP A 189 -5.86 -28.06 -5.48
C ASP A 189 -7.08 -27.25 -5.93
N ASN A 190 -6.93 -26.37 -6.93
CA ASN A 190 -7.95 -25.47 -7.48
C ASN A 190 -8.62 -24.55 -6.43
N LYS A 191 -7.92 -24.25 -5.32
CA LYS A 191 -8.41 -23.32 -4.30
C LYS A 191 -7.89 -21.90 -4.49
N PHE A 192 -6.79 -21.75 -5.23
CA PHE A 192 -6.17 -20.45 -5.49
C PHE A 192 -6.09 -20.16 -6.99
N ALA A 193 -6.15 -18.87 -7.30
CA ALA A 193 -5.89 -18.32 -8.62
C ALA A 193 -4.65 -17.43 -8.59
N PHE A 194 -3.77 -17.55 -9.59
CA PHE A 194 -2.72 -16.57 -9.84
C PHE A 194 -3.31 -15.43 -10.67
N ILE A 195 -3.26 -14.23 -10.13
CA ILE A 195 -3.89 -13.05 -10.70
C ILE A 195 -2.90 -11.95 -11.03
N LEU A 196 -3.31 -11.11 -12.00
CA LEU A 196 -2.82 -9.75 -12.16
C LEU A 196 -3.89 -8.78 -11.66
N MET A 197 -3.50 -7.86 -10.81
CA MET A 197 -4.25 -6.68 -10.38
C MET A 197 -3.48 -5.42 -10.80
N PRO A 198 -4.05 -4.21 -10.71
CA PRO A 198 -3.39 -3.01 -11.23
C PRO A 198 -2.01 -2.70 -10.63
N ASP A 199 -1.75 -3.12 -9.41
CA ASP A 199 -0.59 -2.75 -8.61
C ASP A 199 0.15 -3.94 -7.98
N TYR A 200 -0.25 -5.18 -8.32
CA TYR A 200 0.39 -6.39 -7.82
C TYR A 200 0.09 -7.62 -8.66
N MET A 201 0.83 -8.70 -8.46
CA MET A 201 0.53 -10.03 -8.97
C MET A 201 0.80 -11.08 -7.89
N GLY A 202 -0.05 -12.08 -7.79
CA GLY A 202 0.11 -13.12 -6.77
C GLY A 202 -1.05 -14.09 -6.72
N TRP A 203 -1.12 -14.86 -5.64
CA TRP A 203 -2.11 -15.89 -5.41
C TRP A 203 -3.22 -15.42 -4.48
N ILE A 204 -4.46 -15.59 -4.91
CA ILE A 204 -5.66 -15.26 -4.15
C ILE A 204 -6.55 -16.50 -4.02
N GLU A 205 -7.31 -16.61 -2.94
CA GLU A 205 -8.34 -17.64 -2.81
C GLU A 205 -9.39 -17.49 -3.91
N LEU A 206 -9.60 -18.55 -4.70
CA LEU A 206 -10.52 -18.53 -5.85
C LEU A 206 -11.98 -18.25 -5.46
N ASN A 207 -12.38 -18.58 -4.23
CA ASN A 207 -13.71 -18.32 -3.72
C ASN A 207 -14.00 -16.81 -3.47
N LYS A 208 -12.97 -15.96 -3.48
CA LYS A 208 -13.08 -14.50 -3.36
C LYS A 208 -13.32 -13.82 -4.72
N LEU A 209 -13.27 -14.57 -5.81
CA LEU A 209 -13.40 -14.05 -7.16
C LEU A 209 -14.69 -14.55 -7.83
N ALA A 210 -15.39 -13.64 -8.50
CA ALA A 210 -16.50 -13.98 -9.40
C ALA A 210 -16.06 -13.83 -10.85
N ILE A 211 -16.08 -14.93 -11.61
CA ILE A 211 -15.67 -14.96 -13.02
C ILE A 211 -16.74 -14.28 -13.88
N THR A 212 -16.32 -13.48 -14.83
CA THR A 212 -17.21 -12.73 -15.71
C THR A 212 -16.64 -12.60 -17.13
N ASP A 213 -17.41 -12.02 -18.04
CA ASP A 213 -16.93 -11.56 -19.34
C ASP A 213 -16.23 -10.20 -19.24
N ARG A 214 -15.51 -9.82 -20.31
CA ARG A 214 -14.76 -8.56 -20.35
C ARG A 214 -15.66 -7.32 -20.24
N ASN A 215 -16.87 -7.33 -20.77
CA ASN A 215 -17.74 -6.17 -20.75
C ASN A 215 -18.19 -5.85 -19.31
N ASN A 216 -18.65 -6.86 -18.57
CA ASN A 216 -18.97 -6.72 -17.17
C ASN A 216 -17.73 -6.38 -16.33
N TRP A 217 -16.56 -6.96 -16.66
CA TRP A 217 -15.31 -6.64 -15.99
C TRP A 217 -14.94 -5.15 -16.16
N LEU A 218 -15.09 -4.58 -17.36
CA LEU A 218 -14.82 -3.16 -17.62
C LEU A 218 -15.71 -2.23 -16.80
N THR A 219 -16.93 -2.63 -16.42
CA THR A 219 -17.78 -1.78 -15.56
C THR A 219 -17.19 -1.55 -14.18
N TYR A 220 -16.25 -2.40 -13.77
CA TYR A 220 -15.53 -2.28 -12.49
C TYR A 220 -14.09 -1.79 -12.67
N ALA A 221 -13.41 -2.20 -13.74
CA ALA A 221 -12.03 -1.82 -13.99
C ALA A 221 -11.88 -0.37 -14.51
N ASP A 222 -12.87 0.12 -15.26
CA ASP A 222 -12.93 1.50 -15.79
C ASP A 222 -14.36 2.06 -15.68
N PRO A 223 -14.89 2.26 -14.45
CA PRO A 223 -16.25 2.70 -14.23
C PRO A 223 -16.45 4.17 -14.65
N GLN A 224 -17.51 4.44 -15.45
CA GLN A 224 -17.83 5.80 -15.88
C GLN A 224 -18.52 6.63 -14.78
N SER A 225 -19.22 5.98 -13.86
CA SER A 225 -19.82 6.59 -12.68
C SER A 225 -19.53 5.68 -11.49
N PHE A 226 -18.88 6.22 -10.49
CA PHE A 226 -18.48 5.46 -9.31
C PHE A 226 -18.42 6.34 -8.06
N ALA A 227 -18.61 5.69 -6.94
CA ALA A 227 -18.27 6.24 -5.64
C ALA A 227 -16.87 5.78 -5.23
N VAL A 228 -16.05 6.68 -4.69
CA VAL A 228 -14.80 6.30 -4.03
C VAL A 228 -15.02 6.24 -2.51
N VAL A 229 -14.43 5.24 -1.87
CA VAL A 229 -14.38 5.18 -0.42
C VAL A 229 -13.40 6.23 0.09
N GLN A 230 -13.95 7.25 0.79
CA GLN A 230 -13.15 8.31 1.41
C GLN A 230 -12.93 8.09 2.92
N ALA A 231 -13.69 7.23 3.58
CA ALA A 231 -13.37 6.77 4.94
C ALA A 231 -12.15 5.86 4.92
N ASN A 232 -11.45 5.71 6.07
CA ASN A 232 -10.40 4.70 6.18
C ASN A 232 -10.92 3.30 5.85
N LYS A 233 -12.17 2.99 6.28
CA LYS A 233 -12.89 1.73 6.02
C LYS A 233 -14.38 2.00 5.88
N ALA A 234 -15.06 1.24 5.02
CA ALA A 234 -16.51 1.26 4.88
C ALA A 234 -17.05 -0.16 4.69
N TYR A 235 -18.17 -0.50 5.37
CA TYR A 235 -18.89 -1.75 5.14
C TYR A 235 -20.07 -1.47 4.21
N ILE A 236 -20.06 -2.08 3.04
CA ILE A 236 -21.03 -1.85 1.97
C ILE A 236 -21.35 -3.20 1.33
N GLY A 237 -22.61 -3.52 1.13
CA GLY A 237 -23.03 -4.81 0.57
C GLY A 237 -22.60 -6.03 1.39
N GLY A 238 -22.32 -5.84 2.67
CA GLY A 238 -21.82 -6.91 3.55
C GLY A 238 -20.31 -7.13 3.51
N SER A 239 -19.57 -6.42 2.67
CA SER A 239 -18.11 -6.53 2.53
C SER A 239 -17.39 -5.25 2.97
N LEU A 240 -16.13 -5.40 3.41
CA LEU A 240 -15.27 -4.31 3.81
C LEU A 240 -14.53 -3.74 2.58
N TYR A 241 -14.64 -2.44 2.40
CA TYR A 241 -13.88 -1.64 1.43
C TYR A 241 -12.93 -0.71 2.17
N GLN A 242 -11.72 -0.54 1.66
CA GLN A 242 -10.75 0.39 2.22
C GLN A 242 -10.70 1.68 1.41
N MET A 243 -10.13 2.75 1.99
CA MET A 243 -9.94 4.04 1.32
C MET A 243 -9.36 3.87 -0.09
N GLY A 244 -9.93 4.60 -1.03
CA GLY A 244 -9.53 4.56 -2.45
C GLY A 244 -10.19 3.45 -3.27
N ALA A 245 -10.88 2.48 -2.64
CA ALA A 245 -11.69 1.52 -3.38
C ALA A 245 -12.85 2.22 -4.11
N THR A 246 -13.16 1.79 -5.34
CA THR A 246 -14.22 2.36 -6.16
C THR A 246 -15.38 1.39 -6.30
N ILE A 247 -16.61 1.90 -6.28
CA ILE A 247 -17.83 1.11 -6.43
C ILE A 247 -18.65 1.75 -7.54
N PRO A 248 -18.85 1.07 -8.69
CA PRO A 248 -19.69 1.58 -9.76
C PRO A 248 -21.13 1.80 -9.28
N TYR A 249 -21.80 2.82 -9.79
CA TYR A 249 -23.20 3.07 -9.49
C TYR A 249 -24.00 3.53 -10.71
N THR A 250 -25.32 3.45 -10.60
CA THR A 250 -26.29 4.07 -11.52
C THR A 250 -27.24 4.96 -10.75
N ILE A 251 -27.64 6.09 -11.38
CA ILE A 251 -28.66 6.96 -10.78
C ILE A 251 -30.00 6.23 -10.75
N ASN A 252 -30.65 6.18 -9.58
CA ASN A 252 -31.98 5.61 -9.45
C ASN A 252 -33.03 6.61 -9.96
N THR A 253 -33.50 6.43 -11.18
CA THR A 253 -34.49 7.33 -11.81
C THR A 253 -35.88 7.24 -11.18
N ALA A 254 -36.19 6.18 -10.45
CA ALA A 254 -37.49 6.01 -9.78
C ALA A 254 -37.54 6.66 -8.39
N LYS A 255 -36.39 6.90 -7.78
CA LYS A 255 -36.26 7.56 -6.46
C LYS A 255 -35.35 8.76 -6.59
N SER A 256 -35.87 9.96 -6.37
CA SER A 256 -35.05 11.15 -6.34
C SER A 256 -34.00 11.05 -5.23
N ASN A 257 -32.77 11.51 -5.51
CA ASN A 257 -31.64 11.56 -4.58
C ASN A 257 -31.11 10.20 -4.10
N THR A 258 -31.19 9.13 -4.90
CA THR A 258 -30.53 7.85 -4.61
C THR A 258 -29.70 7.36 -5.79
N ALA A 259 -28.60 6.67 -5.47
CA ALA A 259 -27.82 5.87 -6.39
C ALA A 259 -27.97 4.40 -6.04
N ASP A 260 -27.93 3.55 -7.05
CA ASP A 260 -27.86 2.09 -6.89
C ASP A 260 -26.39 1.69 -7.07
N LEU A 261 -25.69 1.38 -5.98
CA LEU A 261 -24.35 0.83 -6.00
C LEU A 261 -24.34 -0.57 -6.59
N SER A 262 -23.40 -0.86 -7.49
CA SER A 262 -23.25 -2.17 -8.13
C SER A 262 -22.34 -3.07 -7.28
N ILE A 263 -22.95 -3.90 -6.42
CA ILE A 263 -22.22 -4.79 -5.51
C ILE A 263 -21.97 -6.13 -6.19
N PRO A 264 -20.69 -6.55 -6.38
CA PRO A 264 -20.37 -7.83 -6.99
C PRO A 264 -20.60 -8.97 -5.98
N VAL A 265 -21.28 -10.01 -6.43
CA VAL A 265 -21.57 -11.22 -5.65
C VAL A 265 -21.16 -12.43 -6.48
N ARG A 266 -20.57 -13.43 -5.84
CA ARG A 266 -20.23 -14.71 -6.44
C ARG A 266 -21.38 -15.69 -6.28
N ASP A 267 -21.89 -16.24 -7.39
CA ASP A 267 -22.92 -17.28 -7.34
C ASP A 267 -22.31 -18.66 -6.99
N LYS A 268 -23.18 -19.68 -6.89
CA LYS A 268 -22.78 -21.07 -6.59
C LYS A 268 -21.86 -21.68 -7.62
N ASP A 269 -21.87 -21.19 -8.87
CA ASP A 269 -21.07 -21.68 -9.99
C ASP A 269 -19.79 -20.85 -10.19
N GLY A 270 -19.54 -19.88 -9.30
CA GLY A 270 -18.36 -19.00 -9.32
C GLY A 270 -18.47 -17.82 -10.27
N ARG A 271 -19.68 -17.52 -10.77
CA ARG A 271 -19.95 -16.42 -11.71
C ARG A 271 -20.36 -15.14 -11.02
N LEU A 272 -20.14 -14.02 -11.70
CA LEU A 272 -20.56 -12.71 -11.22
C LEU A 272 -22.08 -12.57 -11.30
N ILE A 273 -22.68 -12.19 -10.18
CA ILE A 273 -23.99 -11.57 -10.07
C ILE A 273 -23.77 -10.15 -9.55
N ILE A 274 -24.48 -9.17 -10.11
CA ILE A 274 -24.46 -7.79 -9.64
C ILE A 274 -25.74 -7.56 -8.84
N THR A 275 -25.59 -7.28 -7.55
CA THR A 275 -26.71 -6.83 -6.69
C THR A 275 -26.66 -5.33 -6.56
N LYS A 276 -27.79 -4.73 -6.20
CA LYS A 276 -27.90 -3.28 -6.01
C LYS A 276 -28.06 -2.95 -4.55
N GLU A 277 -27.32 -1.97 -4.07
CA GLU A 277 -27.52 -1.38 -2.75
C GLU A 277 -27.85 0.10 -2.93
N GLU A 278 -29.02 0.51 -2.41
CA GLU A 278 -29.43 1.91 -2.47
C GLU A 278 -28.57 2.76 -1.53
N TYR A 279 -28.06 3.86 -2.06
CA TYR A 279 -27.26 4.81 -1.32
C TYR A 279 -27.78 6.24 -1.58
N PRO A 280 -27.87 7.09 -0.55
CA PRO A 280 -28.20 8.51 -0.77
C PRO A 280 -27.26 9.13 -1.80
N LEU A 281 -27.80 9.86 -2.77
CA LEU A 281 -26.98 10.60 -3.72
C LEU A 281 -26.01 11.49 -2.95
N PHE A 282 -24.79 11.45 -3.39
CA PHE A 282 -23.69 12.20 -2.81
C PHE A 282 -24.04 13.69 -2.86
N ASP A 283 -24.03 14.35 -1.73
CA ASP A 283 -24.08 15.81 -1.73
C ASP A 283 -22.84 16.33 -2.44
N LYS A 284 -23.01 17.18 -3.45
CA LYS A 284 -21.90 17.82 -4.17
C LYS A 284 -21.06 18.75 -3.26
N ALA A 285 -21.61 19.15 -2.12
CA ALA A 285 -20.82 19.72 -1.04
C ALA A 285 -20.00 18.56 -0.38
N GLN A 286 -18.68 18.74 -0.27
CA GLN A 286 -17.81 17.75 0.38
C GLN A 286 -18.34 17.40 1.79
N ASN A 287 -19.13 16.34 1.87
CA ASN A 287 -19.57 15.81 3.16
C ASN A 287 -18.55 14.80 3.63
N PHE A 288 -17.58 15.25 4.44
CA PHE A 288 -16.57 14.40 5.01
C PHE A 288 -17.10 13.38 6.02
N ASP A 289 -18.35 13.50 6.48
CA ASP A 289 -18.99 12.51 7.36
C ASP A 289 -19.50 11.29 6.57
N SER A 290 -19.70 11.44 5.25
CA SER A 290 -20.04 10.29 4.39
C SER A 290 -18.84 9.37 4.21
N PRO A 291 -18.99 8.04 4.27
CA PRO A 291 -17.92 7.11 3.94
C PRO A 291 -17.59 7.09 2.44
N LEU A 292 -18.48 7.59 1.59
CA LEU A 292 -18.34 7.61 0.13
C LEU A 292 -18.36 9.03 -0.42
N HIS A 293 -17.66 9.23 -1.53
CA HIS A 293 -17.65 10.46 -2.32
C HIS A 293 -17.96 10.13 -3.79
N ASP A 294 -18.65 11.04 -4.51
CA ASP A 294 -18.94 10.92 -5.93
C ASP A 294 -17.68 11.14 -6.78
N GLY A 295 -17.18 10.07 -7.40
CA GLY A 295 -15.89 10.10 -8.09
C GLY A 295 -14.71 10.29 -7.12
N TYR A 296 -13.54 10.60 -7.66
CA TYR A 296 -12.34 10.88 -6.86
C TYR A 296 -12.43 12.23 -6.15
N LEU A 297 -11.80 12.31 -4.98
CA LEU A 297 -11.60 13.58 -4.28
C LEU A 297 -10.71 14.51 -5.12
N PRO A 298 -10.96 15.86 -5.10
CA PRO A 298 -10.01 16.82 -5.66
C PRO A 298 -8.62 16.64 -5.05
N TYR A 299 -7.58 16.60 -5.89
CA TYR A 299 -6.20 16.48 -5.41
C TYR A 299 -5.73 17.84 -4.87
N THR A 300 -5.89 18.03 -3.58
CA THR A 300 -5.51 19.23 -2.82
C THR A 300 -4.72 18.84 -1.58
N ARG A 301 -3.91 19.75 -1.03
CA ARG A 301 -3.14 19.46 0.20
C ARG A 301 -4.06 19.19 1.39
N ASN A 302 -5.16 19.97 1.52
CA ASN A 302 -6.13 19.73 2.60
C ASN A 302 -6.75 18.32 2.50
N ASN A 303 -7.09 17.86 1.29
CA ASN A 303 -7.62 16.50 1.13
C ASN A 303 -6.56 15.43 1.44
N ILE A 304 -5.29 15.63 1.04
CA ILE A 304 -4.20 14.72 1.43
C ILE A 304 -4.12 14.62 2.96
N LEU A 305 -4.09 15.75 3.65
CA LEU A 305 -4.02 15.81 5.12
C LEU A 305 -5.24 15.14 5.76
N ARG A 306 -6.46 15.47 5.32
CA ARG A 306 -7.70 14.87 5.84
C ARG A 306 -7.70 13.36 5.67
N GLN A 307 -7.33 12.86 4.51
CA GLN A 307 -7.27 11.42 4.25
C GLN A 307 -6.19 10.73 5.09
N ALA A 308 -5.04 11.36 5.29
CA ALA A 308 -4.00 10.83 6.16
C ALA A 308 -4.50 10.65 7.60
N PHE A 309 -5.15 11.68 8.16
CA PHE A 309 -5.66 11.63 9.53
C PHE A 309 -6.86 10.70 9.75
N ARG A 310 -7.55 10.25 8.68
CA ARG A 310 -8.62 9.23 8.82
C ARG A 310 -8.10 7.88 9.30
N PHE A 311 -6.85 7.58 9.05
CA PHE A 311 -6.20 6.36 9.54
C PHE A 311 -5.52 6.51 10.90
N GLN A 312 -5.42 7.73 11.43
CA GLN A 312 -4.68 7.94 12.66
C GLN A 312 -5.22 7.10 13.80
N GLY A 313 -4.33 6.37 14.47
CA GLY A 313 -4.68 5.47 15.54
C GLY A 313 -5.08 4.06 15.08
N ASP A 314 -5.29 3.84 13.77
CA ASP A 314 -5.50 2.49 13.23
C ASP A 314 -4.27 1.61 13.47
N GLU A 315 -4.51 0.31 13.57
CA GLU A 315 -3.46 -0.68 13.71
C GLU A 315 -2.59 -0.74 12.45
N TYR A 316 -1.30 -1.03 12.59
CA TYR A 316 -0.40 -1.36 11.48
C TYR A 316 -0.73 -2.76 10.95
N GLY A 317 -0.93 -2.92 9.66
CA GLY A 317 -1.20 -4.20 9.01
C GLY A 317 -0.18 -4.48 7.91
N TRP A 318 0.77 -5.40 8.16
CA TRP A 318 1.75 -5.84 7.16
C TRP A 318 1.06 -6.37 5.90
N GLY A 319 1.40 -5.81 4.70
CA GLY A 319 0.75 -6.15 3.43
C GLY A 319 -0.77 -6.02 3.44
N GLY A 320 -1.34 -5.17 4.32
CA GLY A 320 -2.78 -4.98 4.48
C GLY A 320 -3.46 -5.97 5.44
N GLN A 321 -2.72 -6.80 6.16
CA GLN A 321 -3.28 -7.71 7.18
C GLN A 321 -4.14 -6.97 8.21
N ASN A 322 -5.02 -7.71 8.88
CA ASN A 322 -5.92 -7.21 9.92
C ASN A 322 -6.86 -6.10 9.42
N ASN A 323 -7.20 -6.09 8.14
CA ASN A 323 -7.98 -5.03 7.49
C ASN A 323 -7.39 -3.64 7.76
N SER A 324 -6.08 -3.52 7.72
CA SER A 324 -5.36 -2.29 7.96
C SER A 324 -4.38 -1.98 6.82
N VAL A 325 -3.37 -1.16 7.07
CA VAL A 325 -2.35 -0.78 6.09
C VAL A 325 -0.96 -0.81 6.73
N ASP A 326 0.06 -1.11 5.94
CA ASP A 326 1.45 -0.83 6.27
C ASP A 326 1.87 0.58 5.81
N CYS A 327 3.17 0.86 5.78
CA CYS A 327 3.65 2.21 5.46
C CYS A 327 3.37 2.62 4.01
N SER A 328 3.58 1.74 3.04
CA SER A 328 3.39 2.03 1.62
C SER A 328 1.93 1.94 1.21
N ALA A 329 1.17 0.93 1.66
CA ALA A 329 -0.26 0.83 1.42
C ALA A 329 -1.03 2.01 2.04
N TYR A 330 -0.56 2.56 3.17
CA TYR A 330 -1.11 3.78 3.76
C TYR A 330 -0.99 4.98 2.81
N MET A 331 0.20 5.20 2.24
CA MET A 331 0.40 6.25 1.23
C MET A 331 -0.44 5.98 -0.02
N GLN A 332 -0.37 4.76 -0.54
CA GLN A 332 -1.11 4.34 -1.73
C GLN A 332 -2.62 4.64 -1.60
N ASN A 333 -3.25 4.25 -0.47
CA ASN A 333 -4.68 4.45 -0.26
C ASN A 333 -5.08 5.93 -0.17
N ILE A 334 -4.28 6.77 0.47
CA ILE A 334 -4.50 8.22 0.52
C ILE A 334 -4.56 8.77 -0.90
N TYR A 335 -3.54 8.50 -1.71
CA TYR A 335 -3.44 9.03 -3.07
C TYR A 335 -4.47 8.40 -4.03
N LYS A 336 -4.78 7.11 -3.86
CA LYS A 336 -5.82 6.39 -4.61
C LYS A 336 -7.20 7.00 -4.42
N SER A 337 -7.52 7.55 -3.25
CA SER A 337 -8.79 8.25 -3.01
C SER A 337 -8.96 9.51 -3.88
N MET A 338 -7.87 10.03 -4.42
CA MET A 338 -7.80 11.18 -5.33
C MET A 338 -7.49 10.77 -6.78
N GLY A 339 -7.54 9.47 -7.08
CA GLY A 339 -7.32 8.93 -8.42
C GLY A 339 -5.85 8.83 -8.85
N ILE A 340 -4.93 8.96 -7.93
CA ILE A 340 -3.49 8.86 -8.19
C ILE A 340 -3.02 7.45 -7.88
N THR A 341 -2.32 6.84 -8.84
CA THR A 341 -1.76 5.50 -8.74
C THR A 341 -0.33 5.56 -8.21
N LEU A 342 -0.04 4.77 -7.16
CA LEU A 342 1.30 4.53 -6.64
C LEU A 342 1.56 3.02 -6.58
N PRO A 343 2.80 2.55 -6.74
CA PRO A 343 3.17 1.15 -6.53
C PRO A 343 2.86 0.65 -5.11
N GLN A 344 2.79 -0.69 -4.98
CA GLN A 344 2.51 -1.34 -3.69
C GLN A 344 3.66 -1.16 -2.71
N ASP A 345 4.91 -1.32 -3.14
CA ASP A 345 6.08 -1.30 -2.27
C ASP A 345 6.70 0.09 -2.13
N ALA A 346 7.28 0.39 -0.95
CA ALA A 346 7.84 1.71 -0.65
C ALA A 346 9.05 2.06 -1.53
N ASP A 347 9.89 1.07 -1.85
CA ASP A 347 11.07 1.29 -2.70
C ASP A 347 10.64 1.58 -4.16
N ASP A 348 9.56 0.94 -4.65
CA ASP A 348 9.01 1.23 -5.98
C ASP A 348 8.30 2.59 -6.01
N GLN A 349 7.64 3.00 -4.90
CA GLN A 349 7.09 4.36 -4.77
C GLN A 349 8.21 5.41 -4.86
N GLU A 350 9.37 5.15 -4.22
CA GLU A 350 10.54 6.02 -4.27
C GLU A 350 11.07 6.16 -5.70
N ASP A 351 11.09 5.08 -6.46
CA ASP A 351 11.63 5.03 -7.84
C ASP A 351 10.76 5.79 -8.85
N VAL A 352 9.43 5.84 -8.65
CA VAL A 352 8.50 6.50 -9.60
C VAL A 352 8.20 7.97 -9.27
N ILE A 353 8.49 8.42 -8.06
CA ILE A 353 8.28 9.82 -7.64
C ILE A 353 9.55 10.62 -7.95
N ASN A 354 9.37 11.83 -8.48
CA ASN A 354 10.49 12.74 -8.70
C ASN A 354 11.04 13.24 -7.36
N CYS A 355 12.06 12.57 -6.85
CA CYS A 355 12.64 12.78 -5.54
C CYS A 355 13.90 13.66 -5.56
N THR A 356 14.07 14.45 -4.50
CA THR A 356 15.33 15.09 -4.13
C THR A 356 16.14 14.14 -3.25
N SER A 357 17.39 13.83 -3.63
CA SER A 357 18.26 12.98 -2.83
C SER A 357 18.75 13.70 -1.56
N LEU A 358 18.70 12.97 -0.44
CA LEU A 358 19.15 13.41 0.88
C LEU A 358 20.39 12.62 1.37
N GLN A 359 20.87 11.63 0.59
CA GLN A 359 21.85 10.64 1.06
C GLN A 359 23.16 11.23 1.53
N ASP A 360 23.74 12.19 0.77
CA ASP A 360 25.04 12.79 1.08
C ASP A 360 24.93 14.09 1.90
N MET A 361 23.74 14.40 2.41
CA MET A 361 23.48 15.60 3.18
C MET A 361 23.75 15.39 4.67
N THR A 362 24.25 16.41 5.34
CA THR A 362 24.26 16.47 6.81
C THR A 362 22.82 16.53 7.35
N ILE A 363 22.59 16.16 8.61
CA ILE A 363 21.28 16.25 9.26
C ILE A 363 20.68 17.66 9.11
N GLN A 364 21.48 18.71 9.27
CA GLN A 364 21.03 20.10 9.10
C GLN A 364 20.56 20.38 7.67
N GLN A 365 21.30 19.89 6.67
CA GLN A 365 20.90 20.04 5.25
C GLN A 365 19.64 19.23 4.93
N LYS A 366 19.52 17.98 5.44
CA LYS A 366 18.31 17.16 5.32
C LYS A 366 17.09 17.90 5.87
N LEU A 367 17.17 18.39 7.11
CA LEU A 367 16.10 19.15 7.76
C LEU A 367 15.74 20.43 6.98
N ALA A 368 16.75 21.19 6.52
CA ALA A 368 16.52 22.38 5.71
C ALA A 368 15.80 22.05 4.39
N THR A 369 16.19 20.97 3.72
CA THR A 369 15.53 20.51 2.48
C THR A 369 14.09 20.09 2.76
N ILE A 370 13.85 19.28 3.81
CA ILE A 370 12.50 18.80 4.15
C ILE A 370 11.56 19.96 4.49
N LYS A 371 12.05 20.98 5.21
CA LYS A 371 11.28 22.18 5.54
C LYS A 371 10.82 22.99 4.32
N THR A 372 11.45 22.81 3.14
CA THR A 372 11.00 23.42 1.89
C THR A 372 9.90 22.62 1.18
N MET A 373 9.68 21.37 1.59
CA MET A 373 8.65 20.52 1.00
C MET A 373 7.25 21.00 1.38
N GLN A 374 6.29 20.58 0.59
CA GLN A 374 4.89 20.86 0.87
C GLN A 374 4.25 19.71 1.65
N PRO A 375 3.23 19.94 2.48
CA PRO A 375 2.45 18.86 3.11
C PRO A 375 1.98 17.84 2.08
N GLY A 376 2.09 16.56 2.44
CA GLY A 376 1.88 15.46 1.53
C GLY A 376 3.16 14.95 0.85
N ALA A 377 4.30 15.64 0.94
CA ALA A 377 5.56 15.09 0.45
C ALA A 377 5.90 13.77 1.15
N LEU A 378 6.37 12.80 0.37
CA LEU A 378 6.83 11.51 0.90
C LEU A 378 8.32 11.58 1.21
N ILE A 379 8.70 10.93 2.32
CA ILE A 379 10.09 10.82 2.77
C ILE A 379 10.41 9.34 2.89
N PHE A 380 11.45 8.91 2.19
CA PHE A 380 11.81 7.52 2.03
C PHE A 380 13.08 7.16 2.80
N CYS A 381 13.09 5.97 3.38
CA CYS A 381 14.28 5.25 3.80
C CYS A 381 14.13 3.78 3.44
N ASN A 382 15.15 2.97 3.62
CA ASN A 382 15.11 1.56 3.21
C ASN A 382 13.93 0.81 3.85
N GLY A 383 13.00 0.33 3.02
CA GLY A 383 11.82 -0.42 3.45
C GLY A 383 10.80 0.39 4.25
N HIS A 384 10.80 1.73 4.17
CA HIS A 384 9.81 2.55 4.86
C HIS A 384 9.56 3.90 4.18
N VAL A 385 8.32 4.33 4.22
CA VAL A 385 7.86 5.64 3.73
C VAL A 385 7.03 6.35 4.78
N THR A 386 7.18 7.69 4.84
CA THR A 386 6.44 8.57 5.73
C THR A 386 5.91 9.77 4.96
N MET A 387 4.89 10.44 5.48
CA MET A 387 4.33 11.67 4.89
C MET A 387 4.67 12.89 5.75
N TYR A 388 5.20 13.92 5.12
CA TYR A 388 5.43 15.21 5.74
C TYR A 388 4.13 15.98 5.92
N LEU A 389 3.88 16.46 7.14
CA LEU A 389 2.70 17.25 7.50
C LEU A 389 2.95 18.76 7.43
N GLY A 390 4.18 19.18 7.70
CA GLY A 390 4.55 20.59 7.82
C GLY A 390 5.48 20.84 8.99
N GLN A 391 5.68 22.12 9.30
CA GLN A 391 6.44 22.56 10.48
C GLN A 391 5.46 22.95 11.58
N ASP A 392 5.73 22.52 12.81
CA ASP A 392 4.95 22.93 13.97
C ASP A 392 5.31 24.37 14.41
N LYS A 393 4.70 24.85 15.49
CA LYS A 393 4.95 26.18 16.05
C LYS A 393 6.39 26.45 16.52
N ASN A 394 7.18 25.41 16.66
CA ASN A 394 8.60 25.48 17.03
C ASN A 394 9.53 25.34 15.80
N ASP A 395 8.98 25.42 14.58
CA ASP A 395 9.69 25.23 13.33
C ASP A 395 10.26 23.78 13.18
N GLU A 396 9.65 22.80 13.86
CA GLU A 396 10.07 21.41 13.80
C GLU A 396 9.26 20.65 12.72
N PRO A 397 9.91 19.90 11.81
CA PRO A 397 9.23 19.11 10.81
C PRO A 397 8.54 17.91 11.45
N ILE A 398 7.26 17.75 11.16
CA ILE A 398 6.40 16.70 11.69
C ILE A 398 5.93 15.79 10.56
N ILE A 399 5.84 14.50 10.85
CA ILE A 399 5.43 13.47 9.91
C ILE A 399 4.28 12.63 10.45
N ILE A 400 3.55 11.98 9.55
CA ILE A 400 2.61 10.92 9.88
C ILE A 400 2.99 9.65 9.11
N HIS A 401 2.96 8.51 9.77
CA HIS A 401 3.32 7.24 9.15
C HIS A 401 2.73 6.02 9.89
N ALA A 402 2.66 4.89 9.19
CA ALA A 402 2.32 3.62 9.82
C ALA A 402 3.58 3.04 10.50
N VAL A 403 3.59 3.04 11.82
CA VAL A 403 4.73 2.62 12.66
C VAL A 403 4.55 1.19 13.11
N SER A 404 5.39 0.28 12.63
CA SER A 404 5.47 -1.10 13.13
C SER A 404 6.13 -1.14 14.50
N SER A 405 7.36 -0.63 14.60
CA SER A 405 8.18 -0.69 15.81
C SER A 405 9.18 0.48 15.89
N TYR A 406 9.71 0.73 17.08
CA TYR A 406 10.68 1.79 17.32
C TYR A 406 11.68 1.40 18.41
N GLY A 407 12.77 2.16 18.54
CA GLY A 407 13.74 2.06 19.59
C GLY A 407 13.46 3.08 20.70
N ASP A 408 13.23 2.60 21.92
CA ASP A 408 13.03 3.42 23.12
C ASP A 408 14.30 3.45 23.96
N GLU A 409 14.79 4.64 24.26
CA GLU A 409 15.97 4.87 25.12
C GLU A 409 15.65 5.53 26.47
N THR A 410 14.37 5.66 26.83
CA THR A 410 13.95 6.35 28.06
C THR A 410 14.55 5.74 29.34
N SER A 411 14.94 4.47 29.31
CA SER A 411 15.60 3.77 30.41
C SER A 411 17.13 3.85 30.40
N GLY A 412 17.73 4.64 29.49
CA GLY A 412 19.19 4.70 29.31
C GLY A 412 19.77 3.49 28.54
N LYS A 413 18.93 2.59 28.07
CA LYS A 413 19.27 1.48 27.17
C LYS A 413 18.28 1.47 26.01
N LEU A 414 18.79 1.15 24.82
CA LEU A 414 17.93 0.94 23.67
C LEU A 414 17.09 -0.33 23.86
N VAL A 415 15.77 -0.16 23.85
CA VAL A 415 14.80 -1.26 23.91
C VAL A 415 13.89 -1.18 22.70
N GLY A 416 13.85 -2.24 21.89
CA GLY A 416 12.91 -2.33 20.77
C GLY A 416 11.48 -2.50 21.28
N LYS A 417 10.57 -1.63 20.85
CA LYS A 417 9.14 -1.69 21.18
C LYS A 417 8.30 -1.76 19.92
N TYR A 418 7.17 -2.44 20.00
CA TYR A 418 6.13 -2.40 18.97
C TYR A 418 5.15 -1.28 19.28
N LEU A 419 4.89 -0.41 18.31
CA LEU A 419 3.80 0.55 18.35
C LEU A 419 2.59 0.01 17.57
N ARG A 420 2.83 -0.52 16.38
CA ARG A 420 1.84 -1.09 15.46
C ARG A 420 0.65 -0.16 15.23
N ARG A 421 0.93 1.09 14.91
CA ARG A 421 -0.11 2.12 14.81
C ARG A 421 0.28 3.20 13.81
N ILE A 422 -0.74 3.76 13.14
CA ILE A 422 -0.57 4.98 12.35
C ILE A 422 -0.52 6.16 13.31
N SER A 423 0.58 6.91 13.28
CA SER A 423 0.88 7.92 14.29
C SER A 423 1.59 9.13 13.72
N VAL A 424 1.34 10.27 14.34
CA VAL A 424 2.11 11.51 14.16
C VAL A 424 3.35 11.44 15.03
N THR A 425 4.52 11.77 14.47
CA THR A 425 5.80 11.79 15.17
C THR A 425 6.67 12.96 14.72
N GLY A 426 7.66 13.33 15.53
CA GLY A 426 8.80 14.10 15.06
C GLY A 426 9.70 13.26 14.17
N MET A 427 10.75 13.86 13.63
CA MET A 427 11.73 13.14 12.80
C MET A 427 12.92 12.59 13.61
N ASP A 428 12.91 12.78 14.91
CA ASP A 428 13.99 12.42 15.85
C ASP A 428 13.85 10.99 16.43
N PHE A 429 12.90 10.19 15.96
CA PHE A 429 12.71 8.82 16.44
C PHE A 429 13.82 7.87 15.95
N LYS A 430 13.97 6.76 16.69
CA LYS A 430 14.92 5.69 16.35
C LYS A 430 14.20 4.42 15.95
N PHE A 431 14.78 3.69 15.02
CA PHE A 431 14.39 2.30 14.73
C PHE A 431 14.86 1.36 15.86
N ARG A 432 14.31 0.16 15.91
CA ARG A 432 14.75 -0.90 16.88
C ARG A 432 16.25 -1.18 16.83
N SER A 433 16.89 -0.94 15.69
CA SER A 433 18.33 -1.04 15.51
C SER A 433 19.14 0.05 16.21
N GLY A 434 18.50 1.09 16.73
CA GLY A 434 19.12 2.28 17.28
C GLY A 434 19.51 3.36 16.27
N LYS A 435 19.36 3.08 14.96
CA LYS A 435 19.60 4.10 13.93
C LYS A 435 18.52 5.16 13.99
N SER A 436 18.91 6.43 13.96
CA SER A 436 17.97 7.55 13.86
C SER A 436 17.30 7.57 12.47
N PHE A 437 16.04 7.96 12.41
CA PHE A 437 15.34 8.16 11.12
C PHE A 437 16.08 9.18 10.25
N LEU A 438 16.53 10.30 10.83
CA LEU A 438 17.29 11.34 10.13
C LEU A 438 18.60 10.83 9.52
N ASP A 439 19.26 9.85 10.16
CA ASP A 439 20.50 9.27 9.61
C ASP A 439 20.23 8.45 8.34
N VAL A 440 19.08 7.78 8.26
CA VAL A 440 18.80 6.76 7.22
C VAL A 440 17.87 7.22 6.10
N ILE A 441 17.25 8.40 6.21
CA ILE A 441 16.43 8.94 5.10
C ILE A 441 17.28 9.17 3.87
N ARG A 442 16.73 8.76 2.71
CA ARG A 442 17.42 8.76 1.43
C ARG A 442 16.92 9.84 0.49
N ASN A 443 15.61 9.92 0.31
CA ASN A 443 14.96 10.75 -0.68
C ASN A 443 13.68 11.38 -0.13
N THR A 444 13.26 12.49 -0.75
CA THR A 444 11.95 13.10 -0.49
C THR A 444 11.40 13.71 -1.77
N GLY A 445 10.08 13.65 -1.95
CA GLY A 445 9.43 14.22 -3.13
C GLY A 445 7.94 14.42 -2.95
N ASN A 446 7.38 15.35 -3.72
CA ASN A 446 5.93 15.52 -3.84
C ASN A 446 5.41 14.67 -4.99
N VAL A 447 4.20 14.14 -4.84
CA VAL A 447 3.49 13.44 -5.91
C VAL A 447 2.88 14.47 -6.84
N GLN A 448 3.53 14.71 -8.00
CA GLN A 448 3.08 15.68 -9.00
C GLN A 448 3.83 15.55 -10.33
#